data_eb3b92ed6a28df852c0b9030ab76a1b2
#
_entry.id   eb3b92ed6a28df852c0b9030ab76a1b2
#
_cell.length_a   1.000
_cell.length_b   1.000
_cell.length_c   1.000
_cell.angle_alpha   90.00
_cell.angle_beta   90.00
_cell.angle_gamma   90.00
#
_symmetry.space_group_name_H-M   'P 1'
#
loop_
_entity.id
_entity.type
_entity.pdbx_description
1 polymer ?
#
loop_
_entity_poly.entity_id
_entity_poly.type
_entity_poly.pdbx_seq_one_letter_code
_entity_poly.pdbx_strand_id
1 'polypeptide(L)'
;GSAFKAFVFLAAFENGYVPGNLFVDGPIRIDKWSPGKYQDRYYGKVTLRDAFARSMNSVAVQLSERVGRGKVIDTAHRLGITEPLDNNPAIALGVSETTLLEMTGAYATFANQGNGVWPFGIERIAARDGTVLYERQGSGPGPVASAASVRKMLDVMAATVENGTARKAKIDRPVYGKTGTSQDFRDAW
;
A
#
# COMPACT_ATOMS: atom_id res chain seq x y z
N GLY A 1 -5.97 7.98 -1.56
CA GLY A 1 -4.77 8.58 -2.18
C GLY A 1 -3.68 7.55 -2.47
N SER A 2 -2.51 8.00 -2.93
CA SER A 2 -1.43 7.12 -3.45
C SER A 2 -0.82 6.13 -2.44
N ALA A 3 -1.14 6.21 -1.16
CA ALA A 3 -0.80 5.17 -0.19
C ALA A 3 -1.45 3.82 -0.57
N PHE A 4 -2.61 3.83 -1.21
CA PHE A 4 -3.31 2.63 -1.69
C PHE A 4 -2.50 1.81 -2.71
N LYS A 5 -1.56 2.43 -3.43
CA LYS A 5 -0.69 1.74 -4.39
C LYS A 5 0.08 0.57 -3.78
N ALA A 6 0.29 0.55 -2.47
CA ALA A 6 0.92 -0.59 -1.79
C ALA A 6 0.13 -1.88 -2.01
N PHE A 7 -1.20 -1.84 -2.01
CA PHE A 7 -2.04 -3.01 -2.26
C PHE A 7 -1.97 -3.47 -3.72
N VAL A 8 -1.94 -2.52 -4.67
CA VAL A 8 -1.76 -2.81 -6.10
C VAL A 8 -0.45 -3.54 -6.36
N PHE A 9 0.64 -3.04 -5.79
CA PHE A 9 1.97 -3.62 -6.00
C PHE A 9 2.14 -4.95 -5.26
N LEU A 10 1.58 -5.09 -4.04
CA LEU A 10 1.58 -6.36 -3.34
C LEU A 10 0.81 -7.43 -4.13
N ALA A 11 -0.40 -7.11 -4.60
CA ALA A 11 -1.18 -8.00 -5.44
C ALA A 11 -0.40 -8.43 -6.70
N ALA A 12 0.33 -7.51 -7.32
CA ALA A 12 1.17 -7.82 -8.47
C ALA A 12 2.34 -8.74 -8.10
N PHE A 13 3.04 -8.48 -7.02
CA PHE A 13 4.17 -9.31 -6.59
C PHE A 13 3.74 -10.72 -6.16
N GLU A 14 2.54 -10.88 -5.65
CA GLU A 14 1.92 -12.19 -5.39
C GLU A 14 1.48 -12.91 -6.67
N ASN A 15 1.27 -12.18 -7.77
CA ASN A 15 0.92 -12.73 -9.08
C ASN A 15 2.12 -12.78 -10.06
N GLY A 16 3.35 -12.92 -9.56
CA GLY A 16 4.54 -13.22 -10.34
C GLY A 16 5.34 -12.01 -10.83
N TYR A 17 4.86 -10.77 -10.60
CA TYR A 17 5.66 -9.59 -10.90
C TYR A 17 6.83 -9.42 -9.94
N VAL A 18 7.85 -8.70 -10.41
CA VAL A 18 9.04 -8.36 -9.62
C VAL A 18 9.39 -6.88 -9.80
N PRO A 19 10.12 -6.25 -8.85
CA PRO A 19 10.48 -4.83 -8.91
C PRO A 19 11.17 -4.40 -10.21
N GLY A 20 11.93 -5.30 -10.85
CA GLY A 20 12.65 -5.05 -12.10
C GLY A 20 11.79 -5.13 -13.36
N ASN A 21 10.52 -5.56 -13.31
CA ASN A 21 9.68 -5.61 -14.50
C ASN A 21 9.47 -4.23 -15.10
N LEU A 22 9.50 -4.16 -16.44
CA LEU A 22 9.43 -2.92 -17.19
C LEU A 22 7.99 -2.62 -17.61
N PHE A 23 7.61 -1.36 -17.41
CA PHE A 23 6.34 -0.76 -17.85
C PHE A 23 6.63 0.54 -18.60
N VAL A 24 5.64 1.05 -19.32
CA VAL A 24 5.74 2.34 -20.00
C VAL A 24 4.91 3.36 -19.21
N ASP A 25 5.58 4.33 -18.60
CA ASP A 25 4.90 5.51 -18.06
C ASP A 25 4.57 6.45 -19.22
N GLY A 26 3.27 6.54 -19.51
CA GLY A 26 2.76 7.29 -20.64
C GLY A 26 1.26 7.57 -20.51
N PRO A 27 0.66 8.29 -21.47
CA PRO A 27 -0.78 8.47 -21.51
C PRO A 27 -1.47 7.10 -21.60
N ILE A 28 -2.45 6.85 -20.73
CA ILE A 28 -3.27 5.66 -20.79
C ILE A 28 -4.74 6.04 -20.72
N ARG A 29 -5.58 5.19 -21.28
CA ARG A 29 -7.03 5.31 -21.22
C ARG A 29 -7.63 3.93 -20.98
N ILE A 30 -8.51 3.84 -20.00
CA ILE A 30 -9.30 2.66 -19.70
C ILE A 30 -10.75 3.05 -19.95
N ASP A 31 -11.35 2.47 -20.97
CA ASP A 31 -12.68 2.87 -21.49
C ASP A 31 -12.73 4.38 -21.78
N LYS A 32 -13.54 5.13 -21.03
CA LYS A 32 -13.68 6.59 -21.14
C LYS A 32 -12.88 7.38 -20.12
N TRP A 33 -12.15 6.69 -19.20
CA TRP A 33 -11.42 7.31 -18.10
C TRP A 33 -9.92 7.31 -18.35
N SER A 34 -9.24 8.36 -17.90
CA SER A 34 -7.79 8.48 -17.91
C SER A 34 -7.29 9.00 -16.56
N PRO A 35 -6.23 8.43 -15.97
CA PRO A 35 -5.67 8.97 -14.74
C PRO A 35 -5.08 10.36 -14.98
N GLY A 36 -5.30 11.27 -14.04
CA GLY A 36 -4.59 12.55 -13.99
C GLY A 36 -3.08 12.33 -13.86
N LYS A 37 -2.28 13.24 -14.43
CA LYS A 37 -0.83 13.26 -14.24
C LYS A 37 -0.50 13.68 -12.82
N TYR A 38 0.41 12.96 -12.15
CA TYR A 38 0.97 13.41 -10.88
C TYR A 38 2.11 14.43 -11.08
N GLN A 39 2.79 14.36 -12.23
CA GLN A 39 3.84 15.31 -12.65
C GLN A 39 3.59 15.69 -14.12
N ASP A 40 4.11 16.85 -14.54
CA ASP A 40 3.88 17.40 -15.88
C ASP A 40 4.55 16.64 -17.03
N ARG A 41 5.26 15.55 -16.72
CA ARG A 41 5.97 14.74 -17.71
C ARG A 41 5.74 13.25 -17.52
N TYR A 42 5.94 12.49 -18.59
CA TYR A 42 6.08 11.04 -18.59
C TYR A 42 7.54 10.63 -18.69
N TYR A 43 7.87 9.47 -18.13
CA TYR A 43 9.23 8.96 -18.05
C TYR A 43 9.54 7.86 -19.10
N GLY A 44 8.53 7.40 -19.85
CA GLY A 44 8.70 6.31 -20.81
C GLY A 44 8.92 4.96 -20.13
N LYS A 45 9.91 4.19 -20.58
CA LYS A 45 10.21 2.86 -20.05
C LYS A 45 10.85 2.94 -18.66
N VAL A 46 10.19 2.38 -17.67
CA VAL A 46 10.58 2.41 -16.25
C VAL A 46 10.42 1.03 -15.59
N THR A 47 11.13 0.79 -14.50
CA THR A 47 10.93 -0.38 -13.65
C THR A 47 9.72 -0.19 -12.74
N LEU A 48 9.12 -1.28 -12.23
CA LEU A 48 8.10 -1.19 -11.19
C LEU A 48 8.66 -0.55 -9.90
N ARG A 49 9.95 -0.77 -9.60
CA ARG A 49 10.63 -0.12 -8.48
C ARG A 49 10.61 1.41 -8.62
N ASP A 50 10.99 1.92 -9.78
CA ASP A 50 10.97 3.37 -10.04
C ASP A 50 9.54 3.92 -10.07
N ALA A 51 8.61 3.17 -10.66
CA ALA A 51 7.22 3.56 -10.75
C ALA A 51 6.56 3.71 -9.36
N PHE A 52 6.84 2.79 -8.44
CA PHE A 52 6.38 2.89 -7.06
C PHE A 52 7.03 4.06 -6.32
N ALA A 53 8.37 4.16 -6.39
CA ALA A 53 9.15 5.20 -5.72
C ALA A 53 8.72 6.61 -6.12
N ARG A 54 8.42 6.82 -7.41
CA ARG A 54 7.96 8.09 -7.97
C ARG A 54 6.43 8.24 -7.98
N SER A 55 5.70 7.25 -7.47
CA SER A 55 4.24 7.26 -7.38
C SER A 55 3.52 7.46 -8.73
N MET A 56 4.00 6.82 -9.80
CA MET A 56 3.46 6.97 -11.15
C MET A 56 2.04 6.42 -11.26
N ASN A 57 1.09 7.25 -11.66
CA ASN A 57 -0.32 6.89 -11.77
C ASN A 57 -0.58 5.93 -12.93
N SER A 58 0.00 6.22 -14.10
CA SER A 58 -0.19 5.42 -15.31
C SER A 58 0.23 3.96 -15.10
N VAL A 59 1.40 3.75 -14.46
CA VAL A 59 1.93 2.41 -14.20
C VAL A 59 1.09 1.68 -13.13
N ALA A 60 0.67 2.36 -12.07
CA ALA A 60 -0.18 1.74 -11.05
C ALA A 60 -1.52 1.26 -11.63
N VAL A 61 -2.15 2.06 -12.49
CA VAL A 61 -3.39 1.69 -13.18
C VAL A 61 -3.15 0.52 -14.12
N GLN A 62 -2.12 0.57 -14.99
CA GLN A 62 -1.77 -0.54 -15.87
C GLN A 62 -1.54 -1.85 -15.09
N LEU A 63 -0.87 -1.75 -13.95
CA LEU A 63 -0.56 -2.90 -13.11
C LEU A 63 -1.84 -3.50 -12.50
N SER A 64 -2.73 -2.65 -11.98
CA SER A 64 -4.03 -3.05 -11.44
C SER A 64 -4.90 -3.75 -12.49
N GLU A 65 -4.96 -3.21 -13.72
CA GLU A 65 -5.71 -3.82 -14.81
C GLU A 65 -5.15 -5.18 -15.22
N ARG A 66 -3.83 -5.32 -15.28
CA ARG A 66 -3.16 -6.60 -15.65
C ARG A 66 -3.30 -7.68 -14.59
N VAL A 67 -3.25 -7.31 -13.32
CA VAL A 67 -3.42 -8.24 -12.19
C VAL A 67 -4.89 -8.58 -11.98
N GLY A 68 -5.77 -7.63 -12.26
CA GLY A 68 -7.19 -7.68 -12.00
C GLY A 68 -7.57 -6.91 -10.73
N ARG A 69 -8.50 -5.97 -10.87
CA ARG A 69 -8.97 -5.09 -9.77
C ARG A 69 -9.50 -5.88 -8.57
N GLY A 70 -10.21 -6.99 -8.82
CA GLY A 70 -10.69 -7.86 -7.75
C GLY A 70 -9.56 -8.36 -6.85
N LYS A 71 -8.44 -8.80 -7.42
CA LYS A 71 -7.27 -9.23 -6.62
C LYS A 71 -6.64 -8.10 -5.82
N VAL A 72 -6.67 -6.86 -6.33
CA VAL A 72 -6.21 -5.68 -5.60
C VAL A 72 -7.11 -5.41 -4.40
N ILE A 73 -8.44 -5.47 -4.59
CA ILE A 73 -9.44 -5.32 -3.54
C ILE A 73 -9.29 -6.42 -2.49
N ASP A 74 -9.20 -7.69 -2.91
CA ASP A 74 -8.99 -8.83 -2.01
C ASP A 74 -7.70 -8.67 -1.19
N THR A 75 -6.64 -8.14 -1.80
CA THR A 75 -5.39 -7.86 -1.09
C THR A 75 -5.56 -6.77 -0.03
N ALA A 76 -6.28 -5.69 -0.34
CA ALA A 76 -6.55 -4.63 0.63
C ALA A 76 -7.39 -5.16 1.81
N HIS A 77 -8.46 -5.91 1.52
CA HIS A 77 -9.30 -6.51 2.58
C HIS A 77 -8.51 -7.50 3.45
N ARG A 78 -7.69 -8.34 2.84
CA ARG A 78 -6.84 -9.30 3.56
C ARG A 78 -5.84 -8.61 4.50
N LEU A 79 -5.38 -7.40 4.15
CA LEU A 79 -4.51 -6.60 5.00
C LEU A 79 -5.26 -5.76 6.04
N GLY A 80 -6.59 -5.84 6.10
CA GLY A 80 -7.40 -5.24 7.16
C GLY A 80 -8.18 -3.98 6.77
N ILE A 81 -8.27 -3.63 5.48
CA ILE A 81 -9.22 -2.61 5.01
C ILE A 81 -10.61 -3.26 4.99
N THR A 82 -11.55 -2.71 5.75
CA THR A 82 -12.93 -3.23 5.86
C THR A 82 -13.95 -2.38 5.11
N GLU A 83 -13.59 -1.13 4.82
CA GLU A 83 -14.46 -0.23 4.06
C GLU A 83 -14.71 -0.72 2.64
N PRO A 84 -15.90 -0.46 2.07
CA PRO A 84 -16.23 -0.82 0.70
C PRO A 84 -15.25 -0.19 -0.31
N LEU A 85 -14.75 -0.99 -1.22
CA LEU A 85 -13.82 -0.56 -2.25
C LEU A 85 -14.47 -0.66 -3.64
N ASP A 86 -14.48 0.44 -4.38
CA ASP A 86 -15.06 0.50 -5.71
C ASP A 86 -14.24 -0.27 -6.74
N ASN A 87 -14.88 -1.20 -7.45
CA ASN A 87 -14.23 -1.94 -8.54
C ASN A 87 -14.23 -1.12 -9.84
N ASN A 88 -13.49 -0.04 -9.86
CA ASN A 88 -13.28 0.82 -11.04
C ASN A 88 -11.79 1.08 -11.28
N PRO A 89 -11.37 1.59 -12.48
CA PRO A 89 -9.94 1.80 -12.78
C PRO A 89 -9.22 2.75 -11.82
N ALA A 90 -9.93 3.68 -11.20
CA ALA A 90 -9.34 4.66 -10.29
C ALA A 90 -8.99 4.06 -8.91
N ILE A 91 -9.44 2.82 -8.59
CA ILE A 91 -9.07 2.12 -7.35
C ILE A 91 -7.55 2.07 -7.17
N ALA A 92 -6.79 1.90 -8.27
CA ALA A 92 -5.33 1.88 -8.23
C ALA A 92 -4.70 3.16 -7.68
N LEU A 93 -5.45 4.25 -7.65
CA LEU A 93 -5.02 5.56 -7.14
C LEU A 93 -5.52 5.86 -5.72
N GLY A 94 -6.33 4.96 -5.16
CA GLY A 94 -6.90 5.08 -3.82
C GLY A 94 -7.97 6.16 -3.73
N VAL A 95 -9.01 6.03 -4.55
CA VAL A 95 -10.15 6.96 -4.56
C VAL A 95 -11.19 6.60 -3.51
N SER A 96 -11.27 5.34 -3.08
CA SER A 96 -12.13 4.93 -1.98
C SER A 96 -11.58 5.43 -0.64
N GLU A 97 -12.46 5.82 0.24
CA GLU A 97 -12.10 6.27 1.60
C GLU A 97 -11.77 5.06 2.48
N THR A 98 -10.82 5.25 3.38
CA THR A 98 -10.45 4.27 4.43
C THR A 98 -10.07 5.04 5.69
N THR A 99 -10.13 4.39 6.84
CA THR A 99 -9.72 5.04 8.09
C THR A 99 -8.20 5.05 8.26
N LEU A 100 -7.68 6.03 9.02
CA LEU A 100 -6.26 6.07 9.41
C LEU A 100 -5.85 4.79 10.13
N LEU A 101 -6.71 4.26 10.98
CA LEU A 101 -6.45 3.05 11.77
C LEU A 101 -6.27 1.83 10.87
N GLU A 102 -7.14 1.63 9.89
CA GLU A 102 -7.05 0.52 8.92
C GLU A 102 -5.78 0.62 8.08
N MET A 103 -5.49 1.80 7.53
CA MET A 103 -4.27 2.01 6.74
C MET A 103 -3.01 1.75 7.57
N THR A 104 -2.99 2.19 8.83
CA THR A 104 -1.86 1.94 9.74
C THR A 104 -1.69 0.44 10.01
N GLY A 105 -2.78 -0.27 10.31
CA GLY A 105 -2.79 -1.72 10.49
C GLY A 105 -2.31 -2.48 9.25
N ALA A 106 -2.80 -2.08 8.07
CA ALA A 106 -2.39 -2.67 6.80
C ALA A 106 -0.88 -2.48 6.53
N TYR A 107 -0.35 -1.29 6.78
CA TYR A 107 1.09 -1.03 6.62
C TYR A 107 1.94 -1.74 7.68
N ALA A 108 1.42 -1.90 8.91
CA ALA A 108 2.09 -2.68 9.95
C ALA A 108 2.34 -4.15 9.53
N THR A 109 1.51 -4.70 8.64
CA THR A 109 1.72 -6.04 8.04
C THR A 109 3.07 -6.14 7.33
N PHE A 110 3.53 -5.10 6.64
CA PHE A 110 4.85 -5.11 5.98
C PHE A 110 5.98 -5.12 7.00
N ALA A 111 5.87 -4.35 8.09
CA ALA A 111 6.83 -4.37 9.18
C ALA A 111 6.81 -5.70 9.95
N ASN A 112 5.67 -6.37 10.00
CA ASN A 112 5.46 -7.66 10.66
C ASN A 112 5.64 -8.86 9.72
N GLN A 113 6.48 -8.73 8.70
CA GLN A 113 6.90 -9.81 7.79
C GLN A 113 5.75 -10.53 7.07
N GLY A 114 4.60 -9.85 6.90
CA GLY A 114 3.42 -10.40 6.22
C GLY A 114 2.38 -10.98 7.17
N ASN A 115 2.60 -10.93 8.48
CA ASN A 115 1.55 -11.25 9.45
C ASN A 115 0.65 -10.03 9.65
N GLY A 116 -0.65 -10.24 9.50
CA GLY A 116 -1.65 -9.19 9.70
C GLY A 116 -1.66 -8.66 11.13
N VAL A 117 -2.10 -7.42 11.28
CA VAL A 117 -2.16 -6.75 12.58
C VAL A 117 -3.58 -6.27 12.84
N TRP A 118 -4.12 -6.59 14.00
CA TRP A 118 -5.34 -5.99 14.51
C TRP A 118 -4.98 -4.86 15.48
N PRO A 119 -5.21 -3.60 15.12
CA PRO A 119 -5.04 -2.48 16.05
C PRO A 119 -5.93 -2.66 17.28
N PHE A 120 -5.41 -2.33 18.44
CA PHE A 120 -6.15 -2.44 19.70
C PHE A 120 -5.75 -1.32 20.65
N GLY A 121 -6.68 -0.94 21.55
CA GLY A 121 -6.46 0.10 22.56
C GLY A 121 -6.32 -0.42 23.97
N ILE A 122 -6.72 -1.68 24.24
CA ILE A 122 -6.68 -2.30 25.55
C ILE A 122 -5.90 -3.61 25.49
N GLU A 123 -4.79 -3.66 26.20
CA GLU A 123 -3.94 -4.85 26.30
C GLU A 123 -4.34 -5.70 27.51
N ARG A 124 -4.62 -5.03 28.65
CA ARG A 124 -4.96 -5.72 29.91
C ARG A 124 -5.91 -4.89 30.74
N ILE A 125 -6.87 -5.57 31.40
CA ILE A 125 -7.74 -5.01 32.43
C ILE A 125 -7.55 -5.83 33.71
N ALA A 126 -7.23 -5.17 34.81
CA ALA A 126 -7.14 -5.80 36.11
C ALA A 126 -8.05 -5.09 37.15
N ALA A 127 -8.61 -5.85 38.08
CA ALA A 127 -9.28 -5.31 39.24
C ALA A 127 -8.28 -4.67 40.23
N ARG A 128 -8.78 -3.93 41.21
CA ARG A 128 -7.93 -3.25 42.22
C ARG A 128 -7.09 -4.22 43.07
N ASP A 129 -7.56 -5.45 43.27
CA ASP A 129 -6.86 -6.52 43.98
C ASP A 129 -5.81 -7.24 43.14
N GLY A 130 -5.62 -6.81 41.87
CA GLY A 130 -4.67 -7.40 40.94
C GLY A 130 -5.22 -8.53 40.08
N THR A 131 -6.47 -8.96 40.30
CA THR A 131 -7.11 -9.99 39.49
C THR A 131 -7.22 -9.56 38.05
N VAL A 132 -6.66 -10.36 37.11
CA VAL A 132 -6.74 -10.08 35.67
C VAL A 132 -8.14 -10.41 35.17
N LEU A 133 -8.88 -9.40 34.72
CA LEU A 133 -10.22 -9.54 34.17
C LEU A 133 -10.20 -9.76 32.65
N TYR A 134 -9.19 -9.21 31.98
CA TYR A 134 -8.97 -9.36 30.55
C TYR A 134 -7.49 -9.24 30.25
N GLU A 135 -7.00 -10.09 29.39
CA GLU A 135 -5.66 -9.98 28.81
C GLU A 135 -5.70 -10.41 27.35
N ARG A 136 -5.22 -9.52 26.46
CA ARG A 136 -5.24 -9.78 25.04
C ARG A 136 -4.30 -10.93 24.68
N GLN A 137 -4.82 -11.88 23.88
CA GLN A 137 -4.05 -12.98 23.33
C GLN A 137 -3.89 -12.78 21.82
N GLY A 138 -2.64 -12.84 21.34
CA GLY A 138 -2.30 -12.68 19.93
C GLY A 138 -2.39 -11.24 19.42
N SER A 139 -1.87 -10.99 18.22
CA SER A 139 -1.72 -9.66 17.61
C SER A 139 -2.43 -9.49 16.27
N GLY A 140 -3.00 -10.54 15.69
CA GLY A 140 -3.61 -10.44 14.37
C GLY A 140 -4.06 -11.80 13.81
N PRO A 141 -4.49 -11.81 12.53
CA PRO A 141 -5.03 -13.01 11.88
C PRO A 141 -3.96 -14.02 11.43
N GLY A 142 -2.69 -13.78 11.74
CA GLY A 142 -1.58 -14.58 11.23
C GLY A 142 -1.10 -14.14 9.83
N PRO A 143 -0.49 -15.05 9.04
CA PRO A 143 0.06 -14.72 7.73
C PRO A 143 -1.03 -14.30 6.74
N VAL A 144 -0.94 -13.09 6.21
CA VAL A 144 -1.85 -12.50 5.21
C VAL A 144 -1.11 -12.12 3.92
N ALA A 145 0.22 -12.13 3.93
CA ALA A 145 1.07 -11.94 2.75
C ALA A 145 2.32 -12.82 2.86
N SER A 146 2.83 -13.31 1.73
CA SER A 146 4.05 -14.12 1.75
C SER A 146 5.28 -13.27 2.10
N ALA A 147 6.22 -13.82 2.86
CA ALA A 147 7.48 -13.15 3.17
C ALA A 147 8.26 -12.76 1.90
N ALA A 148 8.14 -13.54 0.82
CA ALA A 148 8.77 -13.23 -0.46
C ALA A 148 8.17 -11.97 -1.10
N SER A 149 6.85 -11.82 -1.09
CA SER A 149 6.17 -10.63 -1.62
C SER A 149 6.41 -9.41 -0.74
N VAL A 150 6.45 -9.58 0.59
CA VAL A 150 6.79 -8.51 1.54
C VAL A 150 8.21 -7.99 1.30
N ARG A 151 9.21 -8.85 1.08
CA ARG A 151 10.57 -8.40 0.73
C ARG A 151 10.60 -7.55 -0.55
N LYS A 152 9.82 -7.92 -1.58
CA LYS A 152 9.69 -7.09 -2.80
C LYS A 152 9.02 -5.75 -2.49
N MET A 153 8.02 -5.73 -1.60
CA MET A 153 7.39 -4.48 -1.15
C MET A 153 8.37 -3.59 -0.38
N LEU A 154 9.15 -4.15 0.53
CA LEU A 154 10.16 -3.39 1.27
C LEU A 154 11.23 -2.79 0.34
N ASP A 155 11.66 -3.50 -0.71
CA ASP A 155 12.59 -2.95 -1.72
C ASP A 155 11.99 -1.70 -2.42
N VAL A 156 10.77 -1.75 -2.90
CA VAL A 156 10.16 -0.59 -3.57
C VAL A 156 9.80 0.54 -2.60
N MET A 157 9.48 0.22 -1.34
CA MET A 157 9.26 1.20 -0.27
C MET A 157 10.56 1.88 0.16
N ALA A 158 11.70 1.15 0.22
CA ALA A 158 13.02 1.73 0.45
C ALA A 158 13.36 2.73 -0.66
N ALA A 159 13.15 2.36 -1.93
CA ALA A 159 13.38 3.25 -3.06
C ALA A 159 12.59 4.56 -2.99
N THR A 160 11.39 4.53 -2.38
CA THR A 160 10.58 5.73 -2.17
C THR A 160 11.28 6.74 -1.26
N VAL A 161 11.99 6.26 -0.23
CA VAL A 161 12.74 7.08 0.72
C VAL A 161 14.14 7.44 0.20
N GLU A 162 14.80 6.53 -0.50
CA GLU A 162 16.16 6.75 -1.03
C GLU A 162 16.18 7.79 -2.15
N ASN A 163 15.33 7.66 -3.16
CA ASN A 163 15.35 8.47 -4.37
C ASN A 163 13.97 8.86 -4.91
N GLY A 164 12.90 8.53 -4.18
CA GLY A 164 11.51 8.77 -4.58
C GLY A 164 10.88 10.00 -3.93
N THR A 165 9.56 9.91 -3.71
CA THR A 165 8.73 11.01 -3.19
C THR A 165 8.92 11.27 -1.69
N ALA A 166 9.47 10.31 -0.93
CA ALA A 166 9.66 10.40 0.52
C ALA A 166 11.12 10.70 0.94
N ARG A 167 11.97 11.28 0.08
CA ARG A 167 13.38 11.55 0.40
C ARG A 167 13.60 12.38 1.68
N LYS A 168 12.65 13.25 2.02
CA LYS A 168 12.72 14.06 3.24
C LYS A 168 12.43 13.27 4.52
N ALA A 169 11.93 12.04 4.41
CA ALA A 169 11.68 11.14 5.55
C ALA A 169 12.91 10.29 5.92
N LYS A 170 14.04 10.45 5.22
CA LYS A 170 15.26 9.70 5.50
C LYS A 170 15.84 10.10 6.86
N ILE A 171 16.19 9.09 7.67
CA ILE A 171 16.85 9.22 8.98
C ILE A 171 17.99 8.19 9.08
N ASP A 172 18.74 8.19 10.18
CA ASP A 172 19.90 7.29 10.44
C ASP A 172 19.52 5.83 10.71
N ARG A 173 18.50 5.32 10.07
CA ARG A 173 18.09 3.91 10.09
C ARG A 173 17.27 3.59 8.86
N PRO A 174 17.09 2.30 8.51
CA PRO A 174 16.23 1.91 7.39
C PRO A 174 14.80 2.41 7.57
N VAL A 175 14.28 3.09 6.55
CA VAL A 175 12.90 3.59 6.48
C VAL A 175 12.27 3.09 5.21
N TYR A 176 11.06 2.59 5.34
CA TYR A 176 10.26 2.05 4.25
C TYR A 176 8.91 2.77 4.23
N GLY A 177 8.45 3.22 3.08
CA GLY A 177 7.19 3.93 3.07
C GLY A 177 6.66 4.27 1.69
N LYS A 178 5.47 4.88 1.71
CA LYS A 178 4.81 5.42 0.54
C LYS A 178 4.11 6.72 0.90
N THR A 179 4.34 7.76 0.13
CA THR A 179 3.61 9.02 0.27
C THR A 179 2.23 8.91 -0.35
N GLY A 180 1.28 9.63 0.24
CA GLY A 180 -0.06 9.79 -0.29
C GLY A 180 -0.53 11.24 -0.16
N THR A 181 -1.35 11.69 -1.10
CA THR A 181 -2.04 12.96 -1.04
C THR A 181 -3.40 12.75 -1.65
N SER A 182 -4.47 13.13 -0.95
CA SER A 182 -5.82 13.12 -1.49
C SER A 182 -6.08 14.36 -2.35
N GLN A 183 -7.22 14.36 -3.07
CA GLN A 183 -7.63 15.52 -3.84
C GLN A 183 -7.80 16.74 -2.92
N ASP A 184 -7.51 17.92 -3.47
CA ASP A 184 -7.59 19.21 -2.76
C ASP A 184 -6.72 19.28 -1.48
N PHE A 185 -5.69 18.40 -1.38
CA PHE A 185 -4.79 18.33 -0.23
C PHE A 185 -5.50 18.10 1.11
N ARG A 186 -6.66 17.43 1.10
CA ARG A 186 -7.43 17.16 2.33
C ARG A 186 -6.67 16.28 3.30
N ASP A 187 -5.91 15.30 2.76
CA ASP A 187 -5.06 14.41 3.54
C ASP A 187 -3.66 14.34 2.95
N ALA A 188 -2.67 14.32 3.81
CA ALA A 188 -1.27 14.06 3.49
C ALA A 188 -0.77 12.87 4.31
N TRP A 189 -0.19 11.91 3.62
CA TRP A 189 0.31 10.65 4.17
C TRP A 189 1.78 10.46 3.88
#